data_a3f76e0b1ec33d4944ddcfffa8c5c928
#
_entry.id   a3f76e0b1ec33d4944ddcfffa8c5c928
#
_cell.length_a   1.000
_cell.length_b   1.000
_cell.length_c   1.000
_cell.angle_alpha   90.00
_cell.angle_beta   90.00
_cell.angle_gamma   90.00
#
_symmetry.space_group_name_H-M   'P 1'
#
loop_
_entity.id
_entity.type
_entity.pdbx_description
1 polymer ?
#
loop_
_entity_poly.entity_id
_entity_poly.type
_entity_poly.pdbx_seq_one_letter_code
_entity_poly.pdbx_strand_id
1 'polypeptide(L)'
;MRVFNLLSPDTITQLDDDNDDFQPTQVPPSPNKRRRTSASTAEDPTDAQHALTCPVCMESMHNSGAHAVTSLKCGHLFCWQCLIDWFTRQMKTKDKAHCPQCKTVYRKQDMRRICTPNIAVYDTTELQRLRKQVDEEKRKANEAIKETTKLNMSTTLYRRHMADLNRRNEELKAENDELRAQLRSLGVVHEISNAAARSVTPFERFHHALLPCDMTGRIVALSGAEEMAIVSAGHGSGYGLQRISMRDLSAMDHFVNHEKQIRDIKISPYQRSIVLSTGHDRTLALSCVHNKHTMQRYTLEKPSWSCCYDVNDPNMIYCGLASNVVSIYDIRNTKSSIKDVQASNHNYGIHSMASVSTGEKKLLLCSNTVESYIWESATKEDAILHKIPEETDGFKPYSLDYQPDSHTLLISSRRGAHGTKHTLHKLNHDDDGISIDKLWSIDDQQPQPLMARTCHFQWGEELVTGFGTSNSVVVHDHLRKRQNLESDKPVLDVKVGCIGHETILAALTEAGLQLFK
;
A
#
# COMPACT_ATOMS: atom_id res chain seq x y z
N MET A 1 34.22 -26.42 -35.48
CA MET A 1 33.76 -27.82 -35.26
C MET A 1 33.68 -28.05 -33.77
N ARG A 2 32.49 -27.87 -33.23
CA ARG A 2 31.86 -28.60 -32.13
C ARG A 2 30.45 -28.06 -31.98
N VAL A 3 29.54 -28.92 -32.37
CA VAL A 3 28.10 -28.75 -32.35
C VAL A 3 27.65 -28.79 -30.88
N PHE A 4 26.90 -27.81 -30.41
CA PHE A 4 26.07 -27.96 -29.23
C PHE A 4 24.61 -27.94 -29.65
N ASN A 5 23.96 -29.03 -29.35
CA ASN A 5 22.56 -29.34 -29.60
C ASN A 5 21.65 -28.40 -28.83
N LEU A 6 20.70 -27.86 -29.56
CA LEU A 6 19.45 -27.31 -29.07
C LEU A 6 18.67 -28.41 -28.32
N LEU A 7 18.43 -28.20 -27.05
CA LEU A 7 17.44 -28.94 -26.30
C LEU A 7 16.09 -28.25 -26.49
N SER A 8 15.15 -29.02 -27.01
CA SER A 8 13.75 -28.68 -27.20
C SER A 8 13.05 -28.33 -25.88
N PRO A 9 11.97 -27.51 -25.92
CA PRO A 9 11.15 -27.18 -24.77
C PRO A 9 10.01 -28.22 -24.59
N ASP A 10 10.35 -29.47 -24.30
CA ASP A 10 9.38 -30.52 -23.96
C ASP A 10 9.86 -31.25 -22.71
N THR A 11 9.71 -30.62 -21.57
CA THR A 11 9.69 -31.34 -20.29
C THR A 11 8.95 -30.48 -19.25
N ILE A 12 7.66 -30.27 -19.47
CA ILE A 12 6.70 -30.06 -18.38
C ILE A 12 5.80 -31.27 -18.38
N THR A 13 6.36 -32.36 -17.90
CA THR A 13 5.61 -33.55 -17.52
C THR A 13 5.00 -33.34 -16.16
N GLN A 14 3.68 -33.47 -16.14
CA GLN A 14 2.89 -34.15 -15.13
C GLN A 14 3.39 -33.94 -13.68
N LEU A 15 2.80 -32.97 -13.02
CA LEU A 15 2.57 -33.08 -11.60
C LEU A 15 1.18 -33.68 -11.43
N ASP A 16 1.19 -34.90 -10.95
CA ASP A 16 0.04 -35.72 -10.66
C ASP A 16 -0.98 -34.94 -9.82
N ASP A 17 -2.24 -35.08 -10.21
CA ASP A 17 -3.42 -34.79 -9.40
C ASP A 17 -3.41 -35.69 -8.17
N ASP A 18 -2.61 -35.39 -7.17
CA ASP A 18 -2.83 -35.90 -5.83
C ASP A 18 -3.95 -35.08 -5.19
N ASN A 19 -5.08 -35.73 -5.30
CA ASN A 19 -6.34 -35.47 -4.64
C ASN A 19 -6.15 -35.64 -3.13
N ASP A 20 -5.56 -34.66 -2.46
CA ASP A 20 -5.58 -34.54 -1.01
C ASP A 20 -6.94 -34.02 -0.57
N ASP A 21 -7.82 -34.99 -0.34
CA ASP A 21 -9.01 -34.85 0.50
C ASP A 21 -8.61 -34.29 1.87
N PHE A 22 -8.65 -32.95 1.97
CA PHE A 22 -8.57 -32.27 3.25
C PHE A 22 -9.87 -32.49 4.00
N GLN A 23 -9.98 -33.65 4.65
CA GLN A 23 -10.99 -33.87 5.68
C GLN A 23 -10.68 -32.96 6.87
N PRO A 24 -11.68 -32.24 7.39
CA PRO A 24 -11.49 -31.43 8.59
C PRO A 24 -11.14 -32.35 9.75
N THR A 25 -9.94 -32.19 10.30
CA THR A 25 -9.51 -32.83 11.52
C THR A 25 -10.56 -32.60 12.61
N GLN A 26 -11.25 -33.66 12.94
CA GLN A 26 -12.16 -33.76 14.08
C GLN A 26 -11.37 -33.47 15.35
N VAL A 27 -11.88 -32.51 16.12
CA VAL A 27 -11.47 -32.28 17.50
C VAL A 27 -11.70 -33.60 18.29
N PRO A 28 -10.69 -34.14 18.97
CA PRO A 28 -10.89 -35.35 19.76
C PRO A 28 -11.87 -35.09 20.91
N PRO A 29 -12.78 -36.04 21.20
CA PRO A 29 -13.73 -35.88 22.29
C PRO A 29 -13.02 -35.98 23.65
N SER A 30 -13.51 -35.18 24.59
CA SER A 30 -13.09 -35.18 25.99
C SER A 30 -13.05 -36.58 26.59
N PRO A 31 -11.99 -37.00 27.29
CA PRO A 31 -12.00 -38.24 28.03
C PRO A 31 -12.77 -38.07 29.33
N ASN A 32 -13.87 -38.77 29.42
CA ASN A 32 -14.57 -39.02 30.67
C ASN A 32 -14.04 -40.30 31.32
N LYS A 33 -13.74 -40.21 32.61
CA LYS A 33 -13.64 -41.24 33.63
C LYS A 33 -12.34 -42.02 33.85
N ARG A 34 -11.79 -41.68 35.02
CA ARG A 34 -11.24 -42.56 36.08
C ARG A 34 -10.08 -43.51 35.75
N ARG A 35 -8.91 -43.16 36.31
CA ARG A 35 -8.15 -44.13 37.15
C ARG A 35 -7.27 -43.41 38.16
N ARG A 36 -7.43 -43.76 39.44
CA ARG A 36 -6.51 -43.42 40.53
C ARG A 36 -5.16 -44.07 40.32
N THR A 37 -4.10 -43.33 40.40
CA THR A 37 -2.83 -43.80 40.99
C THR A 37 -2.13 -42.65 41.64
N SER A 38 -1.61 -42.93 42.78
CA SER A 38 -0.93 -42.09 43.76
C SER A 38 0.48 -41.66 43.34
N ALA A 39 0.93 -40.56 43.96
CA ALA A 39 2.30 -40.22 44.36
C ALA A 39 3.07 -39.28 43.41
N SER A 40 3.35 -38.18 43.86
CA SER A 40 4.47 -37.51 44.53
C SER A 40 4.88 -36.18 43.89
N THR A 41 4.80 -35.16 44.71
CA THR A 41 5.73 -34.04 44.95
C THR A 41 6.30 -33.27 43.72
N ALA A 42 5.81 -32.06 43.54
CA ALA A 42 6.65 -30.85 43.37
C ALA A 42 5.83 -29.66 43.87
N GLU A 43 6.35 -28.98 44.87
CA GLU A 43 5.83 -27.76 45.49
C GLU A 43 6.13 -26.60 44.54
N ASP A 44 5.08 -25.87 44.18
CA ASP A 44 5.22 -24.55 43.60
C ASP A 44 4.62 -23.53 44.60
N PRO A 45 5.37 -22.58 45.12
CA PRO A 45 4.96 -21.74 46.25
C PRO A 45 4.43 -20.40 45.75
N THR A 46 3.21 -20.34 45.25
CA THR A 46 2.47 -19.07 45.05
C THR A 46 0.93 -19.24 45.08
N ASP A 47 0.42 -20.07 45.97
CA ASP A 47 -0.99 -20.01 46.35
C ASP A 47 -1.12 -19.35 47.72
N ALA A 48 -1.34 -18.04 47.74
CA ALA A 48 -1.89 -17.35 48.92
C ALA A 48 -3.34 -17.87 49.08
N GLN A 49 -3.45 -19.02 49.75
CA GLN A 49 -4.72 -19.59 50.20
C GLN A 49 -5.38 -18.55 51.08
N HIS A 50 -6.49 -17.98 50.61
CA HIS A 50 -7.36 -17.18 51.46
C HIS A 50 -7.99 -18.14 52.52
N ALA A 51 -7.27 -18.30 53.63
CA ALA A 51 -7.76 -19.07 54.74
C ALA A 51 -9.05 -18.42 55.31
N LEU A 52 -10.03 -19.26 55.66
CA LEU A 52 -11.30 -18.80 56.26
C LEU A 52 -10.96 -18.12 57.59
N THR A 53 -11.16 -16.82 57.72
CA THR A 53 -10.86 -16.03 58.93
C THR A 53 -12.05 -15.90 59.82
N CYS A 54 -11.83 -15.97 61.15
CA CYS A 54 -12.85 -15.78 62.14
C CYS A 54 -13.19 -14.29 62.30
N PRO A 55 -14.47 -13.87 62.15
CA PRO A 55 -14.81 -12.44 62.29
C PRO A 55 -14.78 -11.91 63.72
N VAL A 56 -14.38 -12.73 64.72
CA VAL A 56 -14.22 -12.30 66.10
C VAL A 56 -12.77 -12.06 66.47
N CYS A 57 -11.82 -12.96 66.16
CA CYS A 57 -10.40 -12.82 66.46
C CYS A 57 -9.54 -12.43 65.27
N MET A 58 -10.10 -12.42 64.04
CA MET A 58 -9.41 -12.17 62.75
C MET A 58 -8.29 -13.16 62.44
N GLU A 59 -8.25 -14.29 63.13
CA GLU A 59 -7.29 -15.37 62.89
C GLU A 59 -7.85 -16.41 61.90
N SER A 60 -6.94 -17.13 61.24
CA SER A 60 -7.31 -18.21 60.33
C SER A 60 -7.94 -19.38 61.10
N MET A 61 -9.06 -19.89 60.61
CA MET A 61 -9.72 -21.05 61.19
C MET A 61 -9.14 -22.35 60.67
N HIS A 62 -9.03 -23.35 61.57
CA HIS A 62 -8.41 -24.66 61.29
C HIS A 62 -9.38 -25.79 61.60
N ASN A 63 -9.04 -27.03 61.23
CA ASN A 63 -9.85 -28.20 61.49
C ASN A 63 -9.80 -28.66 62.93
N SER A 64 -8.88 -28.18 63.76
CA SER A 64 -8.69 -28.62 65.15
C SER A 64 -8.15 -27.48 66.04
N GLY A 65 -8.19 -27.67 67.35
CA GLY A 65 -7.67 -26.74 68.33
C GLY A 65 -8.61 -25.60 68.65
N ALA A 66 -8.07 -24.50 69.22
CA ALA A 66 -8.81 -23.32 69.65
C ALA A 66 -9.49 -22.58 68.50
N HIS A 67 -8.87 -22.59 67.34
CA HIS A 67 -9.37 -21.98 66.12
C HIS A 67 -10.19 -22.96 65.24
N ALA A 68 -10.69 -24.05 65.79
CA ALA A 68 -11.51 -25.02 65.06
C ALA A 68 -12.78 -24.35 64.51
N VAL A 69 -13.08 -24.61 63.20
CA VAL A 69 -14.28 -24.06 62.53
C VAL A 69 -15.51 -24.58 63.24
N THR A 70 -16.38 -23.67 63.68
CA THR A 70 -17.59 -23.97 64.36
C THR A 70 -18.76 -23.21 63.77
N SER A 71 -19.83 -23.91 63.40
CA SER A 71 -21.05 -23.32 62.89
C SER A 71 -22.11 -23.22 64.01
N LEU A 72 -22.87 -22.13 63.95
CA LEU A 72 -24.11 -21.98 64.68
C LEU A 72 -25.28 -22.43 63.80
N LYS A 73 -26.47 -22.66 64.41
CA LYS A 73 -27.69 -23.03 63.64
C LYS A 73 -28.12 -22.00 62.57
N CYS A 74 -27.66 -20.74 62.72
CA CYS A 74 -27.87 -19.69 61.73
C CYS A 74 -26.90 -19.75 60.50
N GLY A 75 -25.98 -20.72 60.48
CA GLY A 75 -25.01 -20.93 59.40
C GLY A 75 -23.71 -20.11 59.51
N HIS A 76 -23.60 -19.13 60.41
CA HIS A 76 -22.40 -18.34 60.57
C HIS A 76 -21.26 -19.14 61.23
N LEU A 77 -20.04 -18.93 60.75
CA LEU A 77 -18.85 -19.67 61.14
C LEU A 77 -17.94 -18.80 62.03
N PHE A 78 -17.39 -19.39 63.08
CA PHE A 78 -16.48 -18.77 64.02
C PHE A 78 -15.47 -19.79 64.54
N CYS A 79 -14.39 -19.33 65.19
CA CYS A 79 -13.53 -20.17 65.96
C CYS A 79 -14.25 -20.77 67.18
N TRP A 80 -13.95 -22.04 67.49
CA TRP A 80 -14.51 -22.72 68.67
C TRP A 80 -14.31 -21.91 69.97
N GLN A 81 -13.07 -21.48 70.20
CA GLN A 81 -12.77 -20.73 71.42
C GLN A 81 -13.48 -19.38 71.46
N CYS A 82 -13.52 -18.65 70.36
CA CYS A 82 -14.27 -17.40 70.29
C CYS A 82 -15.76 -17.52 70.60
N LEU A 83 -16.40 -18.60 70.12
CA LEU A 83 -17.78 -18.84 70.45
C LEU A 83 -18.02 -19.26 71.89
N ILE A 84 -17.11 -20.06 72.49
CA ILE A 84 -17.18 -20.42 73.92
C ILE A 84 -17.02 -19.18 74.79
N ASP A 85 -16.06 -18.33 74.52
CA ASP A 85 -15.82 -17.11 75.29
C ASP A 85 -16.96 -16.13 75.11
N TRP A 86 -17.51 -15.98 73.91
CA TRP A 86 -18.64 -15.16 73.62
C TRP A 86 -19.91 -15.66 74.34
N PHE A 87 -20.17 -16.96 74.29
CA PHE A 87 -21.29 -17.61 75.00
C PHE A 87 -21.17 -17.38 76.49
N THR A 88 -19.99 -17.63 77.09
CA THR A 88 -19.72 -17.47 78.52
C THR A 88 -19.93 -16.06 78.99
N ARG A 89 -19.49 -15.05 78.21
CA ARG A 89 -19.68 -13.63 78.53
C ARG A 89 -21.18 -13.25 78.46
N GLN A 90 -21.89 -13.70 77.44
CA GLN A 90 -23.32 -13.38 77.28
C GLN A 90 -24.20 -14.01 78.36
N MET A 91 -23.89 -15.26 78.74
CA MET A 91 -24.61 -15.94 79.83
C MET A 91 -24.41 -15.33 81.22
N LYS A 92 -23.34 -14.53 81.41
CA LYS A 92 -23.13 -13.77 82.64
C LYS A 92 -24.00 -12.51 82.72
N THR A 93 -24.40 -11.96 81.61
CA THR A 93 -25.09 -10.66 81.49
C THR A 93 -26.51 -10.76 80.95
N LYS A 94 -26.88 -11.86 80.30
CA LYS A 94 -28.15 -12.11 79.64
C LYS A 94 -28.53 -13.59 79.74
N ASP A 95 -29.78 -13.87 79.81
CA ASP A 95 -30.32 -15.24 79.90
C ASP A 95 -30.17 -16.06 78.58
N LYS A 96 -29.82 -15.43 77.49
CA LYS A 96 -29.67 -16.02 76.17
C LYS A 96 -28.47 -15.55 75.42
N ALA A 97 -27.76 -16.45 74.76
CA ALA A 97 -26.65 -16.10 73.91
C ALA A 97 -27.12 -15.81 72.45
N HIS A 98 -26.53 -14.79 71.81
CA HIS A 98 -26.88 -14.33 70.46
C HIS A 98 -25.67 -14.45 69.55
N CYS A 99 -25.89 -14.86 68.31
CA CYS A 99 -24.86 -14.89 67.27
C CYS A 99 -24.17 -13.51 67.14
N PRO A 100 -22.84 -13.43 67.13
CA PRO A 100 -22.15 -12.16 66.99
C PRO A 100 -22.52 -11.39 65.74
N GLN A 101 -22.86 -12.09 64.67
CA GLN A 101 -23.10 -11.53 63.34
C GLN A 101 -24.59 -11.20 63.08
N CYS A 102 -25.49 -12.17 63.27
CA CYS A 102 -26.92 -11.98 62.92
C CYS A 102 -27.86 -11.87 64.12
N LYS A 103 -27.36 -11.91 65.36
CA LYS A 103 -28.14 -11.79 66.60
C LYS A 103 -29.14 -12.92 66.85
N THR A 104 -29.17 -13.95 66.02
CA THR A 104 -30.03 -15.13 66.27
C THR A 104 -29.65 -15.80 67.58
N VAL A 105 -30.64 -16.16 68.40
CA VAL A 105 -30.45 -16.84 69.70
C VAL A 105 -29.95 -18.27 69.47
N TYR A 106 -28.93 -18.67 70.21
CA TYR A 106 -28.41 -20.02 70.17
C TYR A 106 -28.12 -20.55 71.59
N ARG A 107 -28.05 -21.87 71.74
CA ARG A 107 -27.66 -22.59 72.93
C ARG A 107 -26.31 -23.24 72.73
N LYS A 108 -25.62 -23.65 73.80
CA LYS A 108 -24.34 -24.31 73.72
C LYS A 108 -24.35 -25.57 72.86
N GLN A 109 -25.47 -26.31 72.86
CA GLN A 109 -25.68 -27.50 72.03
C GLN A 109 -25.88 -27.16 70.51
N ASP A 110 -26.14 -25.95 70.15
CA ASP A 110 -26.25 -25.49 68.77
C ASP A 110 -24.87 -25.19 68.12
N MET A 111 -23.80 -25.21 68.87
CA MET A 111 -22.42 -25.04 68.39
C MET A 111 -21.89 -26.37 67.83
N ARG A 112 -21.69 -26.43 66.53
CA ARG A 112 -21.25 -27.63 65.84
C ARG A 112 -19.86 -27.40 65.19
N ARG A 113 -18.90 -28.23 65.58
CA ARG A 113 -17.60 -28.23 64.88
C ARG A 113 -17.75 -28.80 63.50
N ILE A 114 -17.18 -28.12 62.54
CA ILE A 114 -17.14 -28.57 61.12
C ILE A 114 -15.74 -29.16 60.88
N CYS A 115 -15.72 -30.46 60.56
CA CYS A 115 -14.49 -31.16 60.16
C CYS A 115 -14.54 -31.38 58.66
N THR A 116 -13.75 -30.61 57.89
CA THR A 116 -13.59 -30.79 56.45
C THR A 116 -12.13 -30.97 56.11
N PRO A 117 -11.80 -31.85 55.16
CA PRO A 117 -10.37 -32.07 54.80
C PRO A 117 -9.71 -30.79 54.24
N ASN A 118 -10.44 -29.95 53.57
CA ASN A 118 -9.97 -28.67 53.03
C ASN A 118 -11.06 -27.63 53.10
N ILE A 119 -10.79 -26.49 53.77
CA ILE A 119 -11.65 -25.29 53.74
C ILE A 119 -10.86 -24.23 52.97
N ALA A 120 -11.20 -24.00 51.71
CA ALA A 120 -10.68 -22.89 50.93
C ALA A 120 -11.86 -22.04 50.43
N VAL A 121 -11.73 -20.73 50.56
CA VAL A 121 -12.65 -19.76 49.97
C VAL A 121 -12.02 -19.36 48.63
N TYR A 122 -12.66 -19.74 47.55
CA TYR A 122 -12.25 -19.29 46.22
C TYR A 122 -12.99 -17.99 45.90
N ASP A 123 -12.25 -16.95 45.56
CA ASP A 123 -12.79 -15.76 44.94
C ASP A 123 -13.21 -16.11 43.50
N THR A 124 -14.49 -16.27 43.26
CA THR A 124 -15.05 -16.61 41.94
C THR A 124 -15.12 -15.42 41.00
N THR A 125 -14.90 -14.18 41.49
CA THR A 125 -15.02 -12.96 40.67
C THR A 125 -13.94 -12.91 39.60
N GLU A 126 -12.69 -13.20 39.92
CA GLU A 126 -11.59 -13.24 38.97
C GLU A 126 -11.77 -14.39 37.96
N LEU A 127 -12.25 -15.53 38.39
CA LEU A 127 -12.55 -16.67 37.54
C LEU A 127 -13.68 -16.36 36.55
N GLN A 128 -14.69 -15.61 36.97
CA GLN A 128 -15.77 -15.13 36.11
C GLN A 128 -15.27 -14.10 35.10
N ARG A 129 -14.37 -13.20 35.52
CA ARG A 129 -13.74 -12.21 34.67
C ARG A 129 -12.89 -12.87 33.57
N LEU A 130 -12.04 -13.83 33.94
CA LEU A 130 -11.21 -14.58 32.98
C LEU A 130 -12.06 -15.38 32.01
N ARG A 131 -13.15 -16.01 32.46
CA ARG A 131 -14.09 -16.71 31.55
C ARG A 131 -14.70 -15.74 30.53
N LYS A 132 -15.15 -14.55 30.95
CA LYS A 132 -15.67 -13.55 30.01
C LYS A 132 -14.63 -13.08 29.00
N GLN A 133 -13.37 -12.90 29.43
CA GLN A 133 -12.27 -12.56 28.52
C GLN A 133 -12.01 -13.68 27.49
N VAL A 134 -11.99 -14.93 27.95
CA VAL A 134 -11.81 -16.10 27.06
C VAL A 134 -12.95 -16.20 26.04
N ASP A 135 -14.19 -15.98 26.47
CA ASP A 135 -15.35 -16.03 25.57
C ASP A 135 -15.33 -14.87 24.56
N GLU A 136 -14.89 -13.69 24.95
CA GLU A 136 -14.71 -12.53 24.06
C GLU A 136 -13.60 -12.78 23.02
N GLU A 137 -12.45 -13.31 23.45
CA GLU A 137 -11.36 -13.64 22.54
C GLU A 137 -11.72 -14.79 21.57
N LYS A 138 -12.47 -15.78 22.03
CA LYS A 138 -13.01 -16.84 21.15
C LYS A 138 -13.97 -16.27 20.10
N ARG A 139 -14.82 -15.30 20.49
CA ARG A 139 -15.71 -14.62 19.54
C ARG A 139 -14.93 -13.87 18.47
N LYS A 140 -13.92 -13.07 18.86
CA LYS A 140 -13.03 -12.36 17.92
C LYS A 140 -12.28 -13.31 16.99
N ALA A 141 -11.75 -14.41 17.53
CA ALA A 141 -11.09 -15.42 16.74
C ALA A 141 -12.02 -16.06 15.69
N ASN A 142 -13.25 -16.39 16.09
CA ASN A 142 -14.24 -16.94 15.16
C ASN A 142 -14.67 -15.95 14.08
N GLU A 143 -14.77 -14.66 14.40
CA GLU A 143 -15.04 -13.60 13.43
C GLU A 143 -13.88 -13.47 12.44
N ALA A 144 -12.64 -13.45 12.91
CA ALA A 144 -11.43 -13.38 12.07
C ALA A 144 -11.32 -14.62 11.14
N ILE A 145 -11.64 -15.83 11.63
CA ILE A 145 -11.66 -17.05 10.81
C ILE A 145 -12.72 -16.93 9.70
N LYS A 146 -13.91 -16.43 10.00
CA LYS A 146 -14.95 -16.21 8.97
C LYS A 146 -14.52 -15.22 7.92
N GLU A 147 -13.88 -14.12 8.33
CA GLU A 147 -13.38 -13.10 7.41
C GLU A 147 -12.26 -13.65 6.53
N THR A 148 -11.30 -14.38 7.12
CA THR A 148 -10.22 -15.06 6.38
C THR A 148 -10.76 -16.07 5.37
N THR A 149 -11.77 -16.85 5.75
CA THR A 149 -12.42 -17.82 4.86
C THR A 149 -13.09 -17.10 3.68
N LYS A 150 -13.77 -16.00 3.92
CA LYS A 150 -14.40 -15.17 2.88
C LYS A 150 -13.36 -14.59 1.92
N LEU A 151 -12.25 -14.07 2.45
CA LEU A 151 -11.13 -13.54 1.66
C LEU A 151 -10.48 -14.63 0.80
N ASN A 152 -10.23 -15.81 1.36
CA ASN A 152 -9.67 -16.94 0.63
C ASN A 152 -10.59 -17.41 -0.51
N MET A 153 -11.90 -17.42 -0.26
CA MET A 153 -12.89 -17.76 -1.29
C MET A 153 -12.89 -16.73 -2.42
N SER A 154 -12.86 -15.45 -2.09
CA SER A 154 -12.73 -14.35 -3.04
C SER A 154 -11.42 -14.46 -3.85
N THR A 155 -10.30 -14.67 -3.18
CA THR A 155 -8.99 -14.83 -3.83
C THR A 155 -8.96 -16.02 -4.80
N THR A 156 -9.61 -17.13 -4.43
CA THR A 156 -9.72 -18.30 -5.31
C THR A 156 -10.55 -18.01 -6.56
N LEU A 157 -11.65 -17.28 -6.41
CA LEU A 157 -12.46 -16.83 -7.54
C LEU A 157 -11.68 -15.88 -8.46
N TYR A 158 -10.95 -14.92 -7.90
CA TYR A 158 -10.10 -14.03 -8.69
C TYR A 158 -9.00 -14.78 -9.44
N ARG A 159 -8.34 -15.77 -8.80
CA ARG A 159 -7.33 -16.60 -9.49
C ARG A 159 -7.92 -17.37 -10.67
N ARG A 160 -9.10 -17.96 -10.51
CA ARG A 160 -9.81 -18.64 -11.61
C ARG A 160 -10.14 -17.66 -12.74
N HIS A 161 -10.68 -16.51 -12.41
CA HIS A 161 -11.00 -15.49 -13.40
C HIS A 161 -9.75 -14.98 -14.14
N MET A 162 -8.65 -14.75 -13.43
CA MET A 162 -7.36 -14.38 -14.04
C MET A 162 -6.82 -15.46 -14.96
N ALA A 163 -6.91 -16.74 -14.56
CA ALA A 163 -6.49 -17.84 -15.42
C ALA A 163 -7.35 -17.92 -16.70
N ASP A 164 -8.65 -17.68 -16.59
CA ASP A 164 -9.56 -17.66 -17.75
C ASP A 164 -9.28 -16.48 -18.70
N LEU A 165 -9.02 -15.29 -18.13
CA LEU A 165 -8.62 -14.12 -18.92
C LEU A 165 -7.26 -14.33 -19.61
N ASN A 166 -6.29 -14.94 -18.94
CA ASN A 166 -5.00 -15.24 -19.55
C ASN A 166 -5.14 -16.23 -20.70
N ARG A 167 -5.92 -17.30 -20.52
CA ARG A 167 -6.23 -18.24 -21.61
C ARG A 167 -6.86 -17.52 -22.80
N ARG A 168 -7.85 -16.66 -22.55
CA ARG A 168 -8.52 -15.89 -23.60
C ARG A 168 -7.57 -14.92 -24.31
N ASN A 169 -6.64 -14.31 -23.57
CA ASN A 169 -5.60 -13.47 -24.17
C ASN A 169 -4.66 -14.27 -25.09
N GLU A 170 -4.27 -15.47 -24.71
CA GLU A 170 -3.44 -16.34 -25.55
C GLU A 170 -4.19 -16.79 -26.82
N GLU A 171 -5.49 -17.15 -26.68
CA GLU A 171 -6.34 -17.46 -27.82
C GLU A 171 -6.43 -16.27 -28.79
N LEU A 172 -6.68 -15.06 -28.29
CA LEU A 172 -6.74 -13.83 -29.10
C LEU A 172 -5.41 -13.46 -29.74
N LYS A 173 -4.28 -13.70 -29.07
CA LYS A 173 -2.94 -13.52 -29.65
C LYS A 173 -2.73 -14.47 -30.81
N ALA A 174 -3.02 -15.75 -30.63
CA ALA A 174 -2.91 -16.75 -31.67
C ALA A 174 -3.79 -16.41 -32.91
N GLU A 175 -5.05 -15.99 -32.68
CA GLU A 175 -5.95 -15.52 -33.75
C GLU A 175 -5.39 -14.28 -34.47
N ASN A 176 -4.84 -13.31 -33.74
CA ASN A 176 -4.18 -12.14 -34.32
C ASN A 176 -2.97 -12.51 -35.19
N ASP A 177 -2.15 -13.46 -34.73
CA ASP A 177 -0.97 -13.89 -35.47
C ASP A 177 -1.34 -14.65 -36.72
N GLU A 178 -2.41 -15.46 -36.66
CA GLU A 178 -2.98 -16.13 -37.82
C GLU A 178 -3.57 -15.13 -38.83
N LEU A 179 -4.36 -14.15 -38.37
CA LEU A 179 -4.90 -13.09 -39.24
C LEU A 179 -3.80 -12.26 -39.88
N ARG A 180 -2.74 -11.94 -39.16
CA ARG A 180 -1.54 -11.26 -39.70
C ARG A 180 -0.81 -12.11 -40.75
N ALA A 181 -0.73 -13.44 -40.54
CA ALA A 181 -0.16 -14.35 -41.52
C ALA A 181 -1.02 -14.42 -42.81
N GLN A 182 -2.33 -14.46 -42.65
CA GLN A 182 -3.28 -14.42 -43.79
C GLN A 182 -3.16 -13.09 -44.57
N LEU A 183 -3.08 -11.94 -43.87
CA LEU A 183 -2.89 -10.64 -44.52
C LEU A 183 -1.56 -10.55 -45.28
N ARG A 184 -0.47 -11.14 -44.72
CA ARG A 184 0.81 -11.23 -45.45
C ARG A 184 0.71 -12.09 -46.69
N SER A 185 0.00 -13.22 -46.64
CA SER A 185 -0.19 -14.11 -47.79
C SER A 185 -1.02 -13.49 -48.93
N LEU A 186 -1.94 -12.58 -48.57
CA LEU A 186 -2.77 -11.83 -49.52
C LEU A 186 -2.05 -10.62 -50.15
N GLY A 187 -0.78 -10.35 -49.75
CA GLY A 187 -0.01 -9.21 -50.28
C GLY A 187 -0.46 -7.83 -49.78
N VAL A 188 -1.46 -7.79 -48.89
CA VAL A 188 -2.09 -6.54 -48.41
C VAL A 188 -1.19 -5.79 -47.44
N VAL A 189 -0.21 -6.49 -46.83
CA VAL A 189 0.68 -5.88 -45.79
C VAL A 189 1.60 -4.80 -46.36
N HIS A 190 1.97 -4.90 -47.67
CA HIS A 190 2.84 -3.88 -48.26
C HIS A 190 2.11 -2.57 -48.57
N GLU A 191 0.79 -2.63 -48.77
CA GLU A 191 -0.02 -1.42 -48.97
C GLU A 191 -0.48 -0.80 -47.66
N ILE A 192 -0.77 -1.61 -46.64
CA ILE A 192 -1.20 -1.12 -45.30
C ILE A 192 -0.03 -0.46 -44.58
N SER A 193 1.19 -1.01 -44.62
CA SER A 193 2.37 -0.36 -44.01
C SER A 193 2.72 0.96 -44.71
N ASN A 194 2.55 1.03 -46.03
CA ASN A 194 2.73 2.27 -46.79
C ASN A 194 1.59 3.27 -46.65
N ALA A 195 0.36 2.81 -46.37
CA ALA A 195 -0.77 3.69 -46.09
C ALA A 195 -0.79 4.18 -44.63
N ALA A 196 -0.43 3.34 -43.68
CA ALA A 196 -0.27 3.76 -42.25
C ALA A 196 0.92 4.73 -42.05
N ALA A 197 1.98 4.59 -42.87
CA ALA A 197 3.07 5.57 -42.87
C ALA A 197 2.71 6.92 -43.48
N ARG A 198 1.54 7.03 -44.13
CA ARG A 198 1.19 8.21 -44.95
C ARG A 198 0.27 9.24 -44.32
N SER A 199 -0.35 9.01 -43.18
CA SER A 199 -1.13 10.07 -42.52
C SER A 199 -1.18 9.96 -41.00
N VAL A 200 -0.14 10.42 -40.38
CA VAL A 200 -0.25 10.83 -38.97
C VAL A 200 -1.18 12.06 -38.99
N THR A 201 -2.41 11.89 -38.52
CA THR A 201 -3.33 13.02 -38.38
C THR A 201 -2.77 14.03 -37.38
N PRO A 202 -2.75 15.34 -37.71
CA PRO A 202 -2.35 16.36 -36.77
C PRO A 202 -3.25 16.31 -35.54
N PHE A 203 -2.72 16.60 -34.38
CA PHE A 203 -3.51 16.76 -33.17
C PHE A 203 -4.47 17.94 -33.30
N GLU A 204 -5.72 17.72 -33.01
CA GLU A 204 -6.75 18.77 -32.94
C GLU A 204 -7.33 18.82 -31.53
N ARG A 205 -7.54 20.03 -31.01
CA ARG A 205 -8.17 20.20 -29.72
C ARG A 205 -9.65 19.81 -29.81
N PHE A 206 -10.01 18.72 -29.18
CA PHE A 206 -11.39 18.26 -29.15
C PHE A 206 -12.10 18.61 -27.85
N HIS A 207 -11.35 18.92 -26.77
CA HIS A 207 -11.95 19.31 -25.50
C HIS A 207 -11.06 20.22 -24.64
N HIS A 208 -11.72 21.04 -23.81
CA HIS A 208 -11.11 21.88 -22.79
C HIS A 208 -11.93 21.77 -21.49
N ALA A 209 -11.45 21.00 -20.51
CA ALA A 209 -12.05 20.88 -19.19
C ALA A 209 -11.52 21.99 -18.29
N LEU A 210 -12.34 23.02 -18.02
CA LEU A 210 -11.99 24.09 -17.11
C LEU A 210 -12.08 23.59 -15.66
N LEU A 211 -11.05 23.87 -14.87
CA LEU A 211 -11.14 23.72 -13.43
C LEU A 211 -12.05 24.79 -12.84
N PRO A 212 -12.75 24.52 -11.72
CA PRO A 212 -13.47 25.57 -11.00
C PRO A 212 -12.61 26.79 -10.76
N CYS A 213 -13.20 27.98 -10.79
CA CYS A 213 -12.49 29.27 -10.80
C CYS A 213 -11.60 29.55 -9.57
N ASP A 214 -11.81 28.80 -8.50
CA ASP A 214 -11.04 28.85 -7.25
C ASP A 214 -9.99 27.71 -7.13
N MET A 215 -9.86 26.90 -8.18
CA MET A 215 -8.88 25.80 -8.24
C MET A 215 -7.73 26.13 -9.20
N THR A 216 -6.53 25.64 -8.84
CA THR A 216 -5.35 25.70 -9.68
C THR A 216 -4.76 24.32 -9.91
N GLY A 217 -4.60 23.96 -11.18
CA GLY A 217 -3.97 22.70 -11.59
C GLY A 217 -2.46 22.80 -11.67
N ARG A 218 -1.74 21.68 -11.46
CA ARG A 218 -0.29 21.64 -11.65
C ARG A 218 0.24 20.36 -12.28
N ILE A 219 -0.29 19.19 -11.94
CA ILE A 219 0.17 17.88 -12.39
C ILE A 219 -1.01 17.11 -12.93
N VAL A 220 -0.81 16.38 -14.02
CA VAL A 220 -1.81 15.47 -14.60
C VAL A 220 -1.26 14.06 -14.73
N ALA A 221 -2.11 13.08 -14.47
CA ALA A 221 -1.88 11.68 -14.77
C ALA A 221 -3.06 11.15 -15.59
N LEU A 222 -2.78 10.32 -16.60
CA LEU A 222 -3.78 9.75 -17.48
C LEU A 222 -3.90 8.24 -17.28
N SER A 223 -5.12 7.74 -17.33
CA SER A 223 -5.43 6.31 -17.45
C SER A 223 -6.29 6.08 -18.68
N GLY A 224 -5.67 5.58 -19.75
CA GLY A 224 -6.40 5.26 -20.96
C GLY A 224 -7.41 4.12 -20.77
N ALA A 225 -7.08 3.16 -19.93
CA ALA A 225 -7.93 2.01 -19.67
C ALA A 225 -9.18 2.34 -18.83
N GLU A 226 -9.09 3.33 -17.93
CA GLU A 226 -10.24 3.86 -17.17
C GLU A 226 -10.84 5.11 -17.84
N GLU A 227 -10.24 5.53 -18.96
CA GLU A 227 -10.63 6.73 -19.70
C GLU A 227 -10.82 7.94 -18.79
N MET A 228 -9.83 8.15 -17.91
CA MET A 228 -9.85 9.25 -16.93
C MET A 228 -8.52 9.99 -16.87
N ALA A 229 -8.61 11.27 -16.58
CA ALA A 229 -7.51 12.12 -16.17
C ALA A 229 -7.63 12.44 -14.68
N ILE A 230 -6.51 12.42 -13.97
CA ILE A 230 -6.41 12.88 -12.58
C ILE A 230 -5.52 14.11 -12.56
N VAL A 231 -6.07 15.21 -12.07
CA VAL A 231 -5.36 16.49 -11.97
C VAL A 231 -5.16 16.84 -10.50
N SER A 232 -3.98 17.33 -10.15
CA SER A 232 -3.79 17.95 -8.83
C SER A 232 -4.50 19.31 -8.82
N ALA A 233 -5.36 19.54 -7.85
CA ALA A 233 -6.11 20.78 -7.71
C ALA A 233 -5.92 21.41 -6.33
N GLY A 234 -5.50 22.67 -6.29
CA GLY A 234 -5.50 23.48 -5.08
C GLY A 234 -6.84 24.21 -4.93
N HIS A 235 -7.46 24.10 -3.75
CA HIS A 235 -8.70 24.81 -3.43
C HIS A 235 -8.61 25.39 -2.03
N GLY A 236 -8.78 26.70 -1.90
CA GLY A 236 -8.93 27.46 -0.65
C GLY A 236 -8.26 26.90 0.61
N SER A 237 -8.82 25.87 1.20
CA SER A 237 -8.40 25.26 2.45
C SER A 237 -7.52 23.99 2.31
N GLY A 238 -7.23 23.54 1.07
CA GLY A 238 -6.46 22.30 0.88
C GLY A 238 -6.12 21.99 -0.56
N TYR A 239 -5.41 20.92 -0.77
CA TYR A 239 -5.03 20.40 -2.08
C TYR A 239 -5.57 18.98 -2.25
N GLY A 240 -6.02 18.68 -3.45
CA GLY A 240 -6.67 17.42 -3.71
C GLY A 240 -6.48 16.90 -5.11
N LEU A 241 -7.19 15.83 -5.38
CA LEU A 241 -7.24 15.20 -6.68
C LEU A 241 -8.59 15.48 -7.34
N GLN A 242 -8.54 15.99 -8.57
CA GLN A 242 -9.68 16.20 -9.44
C GLN A 242 -9.71 15.06 -10.46
N ARG A 243 -10.71 14.20 -10.41
CA ARG A 243 -10.98 13.19 -11.42
C ARG A 243 -11.82 13.81 -12.54
N ILE A 244 -11.39 13.64 -13.77
CA ILE A 244 -12.09 14.08 -14.99
C ILE A 244 -12.31 12.85 -15.84
N SER A 245 -13.55 12.53 -16.17
CA SER A 245 -13.86 11.47 -17.13
C SER A 245 -13.53 11.95 -18.54
N MET A 246 -12.82 11.15 -19.33
CA MET A 246 -12.51 11.49 -20.73
C MET A 246 -13.63 11.09 -21.69
N ARG A 247 -14.65 10.34 -21.24
CA ARG A 247 -15.89 10.08 -21.98
C ARG A 247 -16.94 11.15 -21.74
N ASP A 248 -17.16 11.47 -20.47
CA ASP A 248 -18.10 12.52 -20.05
C ASP A 248 -17.31 13.60 -19.30
N LEU A 249 -16.85 14.55 -20.07
CA LEU A 249 -15.96 15.63 -19.61
C LEU A 249 -16.65 16.63 -18.67
N SER A 250 -17.98 16.55 -18.53
CA SER A 250 -18.73 17.27 -17.49
C SER A 250 -18.67 16.58 -16.11
N ALA A 251 -18.36 15.29 -16.09
CA ALA A 251 -18.24 14.52 -14.84
C ALA A 251 -16.89 14.76 -14.18
N MET A 252 -16.87 15.66 -13.21
CA MET A 252 -15.69 16.01 -12.43
C MET A 252 -15.94 15.76 -10.95
N ASP A 253 -15.04 15.01 -10.34
CA ASP A 253 -15.09 14.69 -8.91
C ASP A 253 -13.82 15.17 -8.23
N HIS A 254 -13.96 15.93 -7.13
CA HIS A 254 -12.83 16.42 -6.33
C HIS A 254 -12.87 15.88 -4.91
N PHE A 255 -11.70 15.61 -4.34
CA PHE A 255 -11.54 15.36 -2.90
C PHE A 255 -10.17 15.82 -2.40
N VAL A 256 -10.15 16.40 -1.22
CA VAL A 256 -8.92 16.91 -0.59
C VAL A 256 -8.18 15.77 0.08
N ASN A 257 -6.88 15.64 -0.21
CA ASN A 257 -6.03 14.61 0.38
C ASN A 257 -4.65 15.13 0.82
N HIS A 258 -4.36 16.42 0.64
CA HIS A 258 -3.12 17.07 1.06
C HIS A 258 -3.39 18.45 1.67
N GLU A 259 -2.52 18.89 2.58
CA GLU A 259 -2.59 20.23 3.19
C GLU A 259 -1.82 21.28 2.39
N LYS A 260 -0.84 20.88 1.59
CA LYS A 260 -0.04 21.76 0.72
C LYS A 260 0.01 21.21 -0.69
N GLN A 261 0.58 22.02 -1.59
CA GLN A 261 0.65 21.73 -3.02
C GLN A 261 1.18 20.31 -3.30
N ILE A 262 0.41 19.57 -4.08
CA ILE A 262 0.78 18.27 -4.63
C ILE A 262 1.85 18.47 -5.70
N ARG A 263 2.94 17.71 -5.63
CA ARG A 263 4.08 17.82 -6.53
C ARG A 263 4.17 16.68 -7.55
N ASP A 264 3.58 15.52 -7.23
CA ASP A 264 3.53 14.40 -8.16
C ASP A 264 2.30 13.52 -7.91
N ILE A 265 1.80 12.94 -9.01
CA ILE A 265 0.68 12.01 -9.02
C ILE A 265 1.04 10.85 -9.95
N LYS A 266 0.82 9.62 -9.49
CA LYS A 266 0.94 8.40 -10.31
C LYS A 266 -0.27 7.51 -10.11
N ILE A 267 -0.86 7.06 -11.20
CA ILE A 267 -1.92 6.04 -11.19
C ILE A 267 -1.25 4.69 -11.05
N SER A 268 -1.79 3.82 -10.20
CA SER A 268 -1.23 2.48 -10.01
C SER A 268 -1.33 1.65 -11.29
N PRO A 269 -0.23 1.04 -11.74
CA PRO A 269 -0.27 0.13 -12.88
C PRO A 269 -1.02 -1.17 -12.58
N TYR A 270 -1.20 -1.49 -11.29
CA TYR A 270 -1.82 -2.73 -10.82
C TYR A 270 -3.30 -2.56 -10.47
N GLN A 271 -3.66 -1.40 -9.92
CA GLN A 271 -5.04 -1.07 -9.52
C GLN A 271 -5.36 0.36 -9.96
N ARG A 272 -5.94 0.48 -11.13
CA ARG A 272 -6.14 1.76 -11.85
C ARG A 272 -6.99 2.80 -11.11
N SER A 273 -7.77 2.37 -10.12
CA SER A 273 -8.52 3.27 -9.24
C SER A 273 -7.70 3.86 -8.10
N ILE A 274 -6.47 3.36 -7.87
CA ILE A 274 -5.58 3.81 -6.80
C ILE A 274 -4.55 4.76 -7.35
N VAL A 275 -4.41 5.88 -6.67
CA VAL A 275 -3.49 6.96 -7.03
C VAL A 275 -2.52 7.20 -5.89
N LEU A 276 -1.24 7.25 -6.22
CA LEU A 276 -0.17 7.68 -5.36
C LEU A 276 0.05 9.17 -5.57
N SER A 277 0.04 9.95 -4.50
CA SER A 277 0.28 11.40 -4.55
C SER A 277 1.22 11.84 -3.45
N THR A 278 2.00 12.88 -3.73
CA THR A 278 2.95 13.44 -2.77
C THR A 278 3.11 14.93 -2.94
N GLY A 279 3.53 15.64 -1.88
CA GLY A 279 3.59 17.09 -1.91
C GLY A 279 4.45 17.77 -0.85
N HIS A 280 4.29 19.07 -0.79
CA HIS A 280 5.03 19.93 0.14
C HIS A 280 4.58 19.80 1.61
N ASP A 281 3.49 19.12 1.89
CA ASP A 281 2.99 18.83 3.24
C ASP A 281 3.74 17.70 3.95
N ARG A 282 4.79 17.16 3.32
CA ARG A 282 5.56 16.03 3.81
C ARG A 282 4.70 14.78 3.99
N THR A 283 3.81 14.53 3.05
CA THR A 283 3.01 13.31 3.04
C THR A 283 3.12 12.60 1.69
N LEU A 284 3.06 11.27 1.75
CA LEU A 284 2.87 10.37 0.63
C LEU A 284 1.55 9.64 0.87
N ALA A 285 0.60 9.78 -0.05
CA ALA A 285 -0.77 9.29 0.12
C ALA A 285 -1.17 8.32 -0.99
N LEU A 286 -1.74 7.19 -0.59
CA LEU A 286 -2.46 6.25 -1.45
C LEU A 286 -3.95 6.53 -1.33
N SER A 287 -4.60 6.89 -2.43
CA SER A 287 -6.00 7.30 -2.44
C SER A 287 -6.79 6.52 -3.49
N CYS A 288 -8.01 6.12 -3.15
CA CYS A 288 -8.95 5.56 -4.10
C CYS A 288 -9.80 6.69 -4.71
N VAL A 289 -9.67 6.91 -6.02
CA VAL A 289 -10.36 8.02 -6.71
C VAL A 289 -11.85 7.74 -6.92
N HIS A 290 -12.27 6.47 -6.99
CA HIS A 290 -13.69 6.13 -7.08
C HIS A 290 -14.43 6.39 -5.77
N ASN A 291 -13.81 6.00 -4.65
CA ASN A 291 -14.42 6.15 -3.32
C ASN A 291 -14.08 7.51 -2.68
N LYS A 292 -13.28 8.35 -3.33
CA LYS A 292 -12.90 9.69 -2.87
C LYS A 292 -12.30 9.72 -1.46
N HIS A 293 -11.45 8.74 -1.12
CA HIS A 293 -10.82 8.68 0.19
C HIS A 293 -9.35 8.27 0.14
N THR A 294 -8.59 8.73 1.11
CA THR A 294 -7.21 8.31 1.32
C THR A 294 -7.19 7.00 2.10
N MET A 295 -6.68 5.94 1.47
CA MET A 295 -6.57 4.60 2.05
C MET A 295 -5.41 4.53 3.05
N GLN A 296 -4.29 5.17 2.70
CA GLN A 296 -3.07 5.14 3.50
C GLN A 296 -2.28 6.43 3.32
N ARG A 297 -1.64 6.88 4.40
CA ARG A 297 -0.80 8.08 4.41
C ARG A 297 0.48 7.81 5.19
N TYR A 298 1.60 8.18 4.60
CA TYR A 298 2.90 8.17 5.24
C TYR A 298 3.35 9.60 5.53
N THR A 299 3.91 9.82 6.71
CA THR A 299 4.56 11.08 7.06
C THR A 299 6.03 11.00 6.69
N LEU A 300 6.51 11.99 5.96
CA LEU A 300 7.87 12.08 5.44
C LEU A 300 8.71 13.03 6.30
N GLU A 301 10.01 12.79 6.39
CA GLU A 301 10.93 13.69 7.11
C GLU A 301 11.07 15.06 6.42
N LYS A 302 11.06 15.07 5.09
CA LYS A 302 11.19 16.26 4.25
C LYS A 302 10.06 16.34 3.22
N PRO A 303 9.78 17.53 2.66
CA PRO A 303 8.87 17.66 1.53
C PRO A 303 9.25 16.71 0.39
N SER A 304 8.27 16.16 -0.29
CA SER A 304 8.51 15.30 -1.44
C SER A 304 8.17 16.00 -2.75
N TRP A 305 8.92 15.65 -3.80
CA TRP A 305 8.79 16.24 -5.12
C TRP A 305 8.35 15.25 -6.19
N SER A 306 8.57 13.95 -5.97
CA SER A 306 8.20 12.90 -6.92
C SER A 306 7.85 11.60 -6.22
N CYS A 307 7.07 10.77 -6.90
CA CYS A 307 6.75 9.42 -6.45
C CYS A 307 6.60 8.47 -7.65
N CYS A 308 6.77 7.18 -7.44
CA CYS A 308 6.41 6.17 -8.43
C CYS A 308 6.11 4.82 -7.77
N TYR A 309 5.40 3.96 -8.51
CA TYR A 309 5.26 2.55 -8.18
C TYR A 309 6.45 1.76 -8.71
N ASP A 310 6.79 0.67 -8.06
CA ASP A 310 7.66 -0.34 -8.65
C ASP A 310 6.88 -1.10 -9.75
N VAL A 311 7.45 -1.23 -10.94
CA VAL A 311 6.79 -1.93 -12.05
C VAL A 311 6.85 -3.45 -11.93
N ASN A 312 7.66 -4.00 -11.02
CA ASN A 312 7.84 -5.43 -10.81
C ASN A 312 7.22 -5.93 -9.50
N ASP A 313 6.89 -5.03 -8.57
CA ASP A 313 6.34 -5.39 -7.26
C ASP A 313 5.18 -4.46 -6.88
N PRO A 314 3.94 -4.98 -6.85
CA PRO A 314 2.75 -4.18 -6.55
C PRO A 314 2.74 -3.60 -5.13
N ASN A 315 3.60 -4.10 -4.25
CA ASN A 315 3.66 -3.64 -2.87
C ASN A 315 4.71 -2.55 -2.63
N MET A 316 5.56 -2.27 -3.62
CA MET A 316 6.66 -1.33 -3.46
C MET A 316 6.34 0.01 -4.10
N ILE A 317 6.59 1.09 -3.35
CA ILE A 317 6.46 2.47 -3.82
C ILE A 317 7.70 3.28 -3.42
N TYR A 318 8.04 4.25 -4.24
CA TYR A 318 9.20 5.11 -4.07
C TYR A 318 8.77 6.56 -3.92
N CYS A 319 9.49 7.30 -3.09
CA CYS A 319 9.24 8.70 -2.80
C CYS A 319 10.54 9.52 -2.85
N GLY A 320 10.63 10.48 -3.75
CA GLY A 320 11.78 11.37 -3.91
C GLY A 320 11.65 12.63 -3.09
N LEU A 321 12.55 12.80 -2.11
CA LEU A 321 12.54 13.90 -1.17
C LEU A 321 13.30 15.13 -1.67
N ALA A 322 13.02 16.28 -1.06
CA ALA A 322 13.74 17.54 -1.29
C ALA A 322 15.22 17.48 -0.86
N SER A 323 15.62 16.48 -0.09
CA SER A 323 16.98 16.25 0.39
C SER A 323 17.84 15.32 -0.47
N ASN A 324 17.43 15.05 -1.70
CA ASN A 324 18.10 14.08 -2.60
C ASN A 324 18.09 12.63 -2.07
N VAL A 325 17.10 12.29 -1.29
CA VAL A 325 16.88 10.96 -0.74
C VAL A 325 15.69 10.33 -1.46
N VAL A 326 15.79 9.07 -1.82
CA VAL A 326 14.68 8.22 -2.22
C VAL A 326 14.29 7.36 -1.03
N SER A 327 13.09 7.57 -0.51
CA SER A 327 12.50 6.72 0.52
C SER A 327 11.67 5.62 -0.10
N ILE A 328 11.91 4.39 0.32
CA ILE A 328 11.32 3.17 -0.22
C ILE A 328 10.32 2.64 0.79
N TYR A 329 9.08 2.39 0.35
CA TYR A 329 7.98 1.91 1.19
C TYR A 329 7.43 0.59 0.67
N ASP A 330 7.05 -0.28 1.60
CA ASP A 330 6.15 -1.41 1.35
C ASP A 330 4.75 -1.00 1.80
N ILE A 331 3.76 -1.06 0.91
CA ILE A 331 2.37 -0.66 1.23
C ILE A 331 1.73 -1.48 2.34
N ARG A 332 2.28 -2.67 2.64
CA ARG A 332 1.85 -3.52 3.76
C ARG A 332 2.39 -3.02 5.11
N ASN A 333 3.49 -2.26 5.08
CA ASN A 333 4.04 -1.58 6.26
C ASN A 333 3.54 -0.13 6.29
N THR A 334 2.58 0.14 7.17
CA THR A 334 1.92 1.45 7.25
C THR A 334 2.67 2.48 8.08
N LYS A 335 3.82 2.11 8.71
CA LYS A 335 4.47 2.95 9.73
C LYS A 335 5.62 3.78 9.19
N SER A 336 6.54 3.18 8.43
CA SER A 336 7.79 3.83 8.04
C SER A 336 8.32 3.30 6.71
N SER A 337 9.28 4.04 6.12
CA SER A 337 10.10 3.53 5.03
C SER A 337 10.84 2.26 5.46
N ILE A 338 11.06 1.37 4.51
CA ILE A 338 11.88 0.17 4.72
C ILE A 338 13.37 0.47 4.48
N LYS A 339 13.64 1.45 3.63
CA LYS A 339 15.00 1.87 3.28
C LYS A 339 14.99 3.27 2.69
N ASP A 340 16.06 4.01 2.93
CA ASP A 340 16.36 5.29 2.29
C ASP A 340 17.69 5.17 1.54
N VAL A 341 17.73 5.63 0.28
CA VAL A 341 18.94 5.66 -0.54
C VAL A 341 19.23 7.09 -1.00
N GLN A 342 20.50 7.46 -0.99
CA GLN A 342 20.94 8.80 -1.35
C GLN A 342 22.07 8.74 -2.37
N ALA A 343 21.92 9.43 -3.50
CA ALA A 343 22.91 9.42 -4.58
C ALA A 343 24.11 10.31 -4.30
N SER A 344 23.90 11.46 -3.64
CA SER A 344 24.93 12.42 -3.28
C SER A 344 24.50 13.24 -2.06
N ASN A 345 25.45 13.85 -1.35
CA ASN A 345 25.19 14.67 -0.17
C ASN A 345 24.60 16.07 -0.48
N HIS A 346 24.18 16.30 -1.71
CA HIS A 346 23.58 17.56 -2.11
C HIS A 346 22.08 17.58 -1.78
N ASN A 347 21.59 18.71 -1.27
CA ASN A 347 20.18 18.90 -0.94
C ASN A 347 19.37 19.40 -2.16
N TYR A 348 19.35 18.62 -3.24
CA TYR A 348 18.55 18.91 -4.43
C TYR A 348 17.35 17.97 -4.51
N GLY A 349 16.14 18.53 -4.57
CA GLY A 349 14.92 17.74 -4.62
C GLY A 349 14.84 16.85 -5.88
N ILE A 350 14.51 15.57 -5.67
CA ILE A 350 14.28 14.63 -6.76
C ILE A 350 12.92 14.92 -7.38
N HIS A 351 12.93 15.63 -8.51
CA HIS A 351 11.70 16.13 -9.14
C HIS A 351 11.00 15.12 -10.06
N SER A 352 11.69 14.09 -10.51
CA SER A 352 11.14 13.06 -11.39
C SER A 352 11.72 11.70 -11.08
N MET A 353 10.87 10.68 -11.11
CA MET A 353 11.26 9.29 -10.93
C MET A 353 10.44 8.38 -11.83
N ALA A 354 11.06 7.29 -12.29
CA ALA A 354 10.40 6.21 -13.01
C ALA A 354 11.02 4.86 -12.65
N SER A 355 10.19 3.87 -12.36
CA SER A 355 10.64 2.49 -12.19
C SER A 355 10.65 1.78 -13.53
N VAL A 356 11.68 1.00 -13.78
CA VAL A 356 11.92 0.30 -15.05
C VAL A 356 12.21 -1.17 -14.78
N SER A 357 11.63 -2.03 -15.60
CA SER A 357 11.92 -3.46 -15.63
C SER A 357 12.76 -3.77 -16.87
N THR A 358 13.91 -4.38 -16.65
CA THR A 358 14.76 -4.91 -17.73
C THR A 358 15.06 -6.38 -17.45
N GLY A 359 14.06 -7.25 -17.71
CA GLY A 359 14.15 -8.67 -17.37
C GLY A 359 14.31 -8.91 -15.87
N GLU A 360 15.47 -9.39 -15.40
CA GLU A 360 15.70 -9.72 -14.00
C GLU A 360 16.06 -8.55 -13.11
N LYS A 361 16.51 -7.43 -13.70
CA LYS A 361 16.99 -6.26 -12.94
C LYS A 361 15.90 -5.22 -12.75
N LYS A 362 15.83 -4.66 -11.54
CA LYS A 362 14.95 -3.57 -11.18
C LYS A 362 15.75 -2.27 -11.20
N LEU A 363 15.34 -1.34 -12.04
CA LEU A 363 15.98 -0.04 -12.16
C LEU A 363 15.04 1.05 -11.68
N LEU A 364 15.61 2.05 -11.02
CA LEU A 364 14.91 3.26 -10.61
C LEU A 364 15.63 4.48 -11.20
N LEU A 365 15.00 5.09 -12.18
CA LEU A 365 15.46 6.35 -12.78
C LEU A 365 15.09 7.50 -11.85
N CYS A 366 16.04 8.38 -11.59
CA CYS A 366 15.87 9.56 -10.76
C CYS A 366 16.53 10.77 -11.43
N SER A 367 15.89 11.94 -11.25
CA SER A 367 16.48 13.21 -11.69
C SER A 367 16.22 14.28 -10.64
N ASN A 368 17.28 15.00 -10.28
CA ASN A 368 17.22 16.22 -9.48
C ASN A 368 17.62 17.44 -10.34
N THR A 369 17.69 18.61 -9.76
CA THR A 369 18.00 19.86 -10.51
C THR A 369 19.48 20.01 -10.89
N VAL A 370 20.31 18.99 -10.68
CA VAL A 370 21.77 19.01 -10.98
C VAL A 370 22.17 17.83 -11.83
N GLU A 371 21.65 16.64 -11.53
CA GLU A 371 22.06 15.39 -12.14
C GLU A 371 20.92 14.40 -12.31
N SER A 372 21.04 13.51 -13.28
CA SER A 372 20.17 12.37 -13.48
C SER A 372 20.94 11.07 -13.29
N TYR A 373 20.32 10.06 -12.70
CA TYR A 373 20.98 8.82 -12.34
C TYR A 373 20.00 7.64 -12.30
N ILE A 374 20.57 6.44 -12.29
CA ILE A 374 19.85 5.18 -12.22
C ILE A 374 20.31 4.41 -10.99
N TRP A 375 19.39 4.01 -10.16
CA TRP A 375 19.63 3.01 -9.13
C TRP A 375 19.33 1.61 -9.70
N GLU A 376 20.30 0.72 -9.69
CA GLU A 376 20.10 -0.70 -9.90
C GLU A 376 19.85 -1.37 -8.55
N SER A 377 18.77 -2.15 -8.46
CA SER A 377 18.38 -2.87 -7.23
C SER A 377 18.28 -1.97 -5.98
N ALA A 378 17.65 -0.79 -6.09
CA ALA A 378 17.54 0.20 -5.00
C ALA A 378 17.03 -0.37 -3.67
N THR A 379 16.23 -1.44 -3.72
CA THR A 379 15.67 -2.13 -2.54
C THR A 379 16.67 -3.01 -1.81
N LYS A 380 17.76 -3.44 -2.48
CA LYS A 380 18.79 -4.33 -1.94
C LYS A 380 19.91 -3.54 -1.24
N GLU A 381 20.68 -4.19 -0.38
CA GLU A 381 21.81 -3.56 0.31
C GLU A 381 22.95 -3.17 -0.65
N ASP A 382 23.14 -3.96 -1.70
CA ASP A 382 24.14 -3.80 -2.77
C ASP A 382 23.66 -2.93 -3.94
N ALA A 383 22.80 -1.94 -3.69
CA ALA A 383 22.30 -1.03 -4.70
C ALA A 383 23.46 -0.29 -5.43
N ILE A 384 23.45 -0.34 -6.75
CA ILE A 384 24.47 0.29 -7.60
C ILE A 384 23.91 1.58 -8.20
N LEU A 385 24.70 2.65 -8.18
CA LEU A 385 24.35 3.94 -8.74
C LEU A 385 25.09 4.18 -10.06
N HIS A 386 24.34 4.39 -11.14
CA HIS A 386 24.87 4.78 -12.44
C HIS A 386 24.48 6.23 -12.73
N LYS A 387 25.46 7.09 -13.02
CA LYS A 387 25.17 8.45 -13.45
C LYS A 387 24.87 8.50 -14.93
N ILE A 388 23.83 9.24 -15.31
CA ILE A 388 23.55 9.53 -16.72
C ILE A 388 24.48 10.65 -17.15
N PRO A 389 25.24 10.48 -18.25
CA PRO A 389 26.12 11.52 -18.75
C PRO A 389 25.31 12.78 -19.11
N GLU A 390 25.63 13.88 -18.49
CA GLU A 390 25.03 15.18 -18.80
C GLU A 390 25.98 16.03 -19.64
N GLU A 391 25.40 16.83 -20.54
CA GLU A 391 26.16 17.83 -21.27
C GLU A 391 26.56 18.96 -20.31
N THR A 392 27.84 19.31 -20.30
CA THR A 392 28.47 20.23 -19.33
C THR A 392 28.12 21.71 -19.52
N ASP A 393 27.24 22.05 -20.43
CA ASP A 393 26.95 23.45 -20.84
C ASP A 393 26.10 24.29 -19.85
N GLY A 394 26.04 23.89 -18.60
CA GLY A 394 25.29 24.62 -17.56
C GLY A 394 23.78 24.43 -17.64
N PHE A 395 23.30 23.47 -18.39
CA PHE A 395 21.91 23.04 -18.37
C PHE A 395 21.64 22.24 -17.10
N LYS A 396 20.46 22.46 -16.49
CA LYS A 396 20.01 21.78 -15.27
C LYS A 396 18.74 21.00 -15.55
N PRO A 397 18.65 19.69 -15.22
CA PRO A 397 17.46 18.89 -15.41
C PRO A 397 16.25 19.46 -14.64
N TYR A 398 15.05 19.36 -15.23
CA TYR A 398 13.80 19.75 -14.59
C TYR A 398 12.64 18.79 -14.87
N SER A 399 12.77 17.91 -15.86
CA SER A 399 11.79 16.87 -16.18
C SER A 399 12.48 15.61 -16.69
N LEU A 400 11.99 14.46 -16.29
CA LEU A 400 12.37 13.15 -16.78
C LEU A 400 11.12 12.37 -17.11
N ASP A 401 11.06 11.77 -18.28
CA ASP A 401 9.99 10.92 -18.76
C ASP A 401 10.56 9.64 -19.37
N TYR A 402 9.95 8.48 -19.11
CA TYR A 402 10.42 7.19 -19.59
C TYR A 402 9.29 6.43 -20.28
N GLN A 403 9.60 5.87 -21.46
CA GLN A 403 8.68 5.03 -22.24
C GLN A 403 9.14 3.57 -22.23
N PRO A 404 8.32 2.67 -21.64
CA PRO A 404 8.70 1.25 -21.53
C PRO A 404 8.82 0.55 -22.88
N ASP A 405 7.90 0.83 -23.80
CA ASP A 405 7.83 0.11 -25.09
C ASP A 405 9.05 0.34 -25.98
N SER A 406 9.60 1.54 -25.94
CA SER A 406 10.79 1.92 -26.73
C SER A 406 12.08 1.86 -25.93
N HIS A 407 12.02 1.63 -24.60
CA HIS A 407 13.16 1.76 -23.67
C HIS A 407 13.88 3.10 -23.82
N THR A 408 13.14 4.18 -24.02
CA THR A 408 13.70 5.51 -24.20
C THR A 408 13.43 6.40 -23.00
N LEU A 409 14.37 7.31 -22.75
CA LEU A 409 14.37 8.24 -21.63
C LEU A 409 14.53 9.65 -22.16
N LEU A 410 13.57 10.52 -21.91
CA LEU A 410 13.64 11.94 -22.17
C LEU A 410 14.09 12.69 -20.93
N ILE A 411 15.19 13.44 -21.03
CA ILE A 411 15.64 14.38 -20.02
C ILE A 411 15.51 15.78 -20.59
N SER A 412 14.73 16.61 -19.91
CA SER A 412 14.57 18.01 -20.25
C SER A 412 15.32 18.89 -19.26
N SER A 413 16.22 19.71 -19.78
CA SER A 413 17.13 20.55 -19.00
C SER A 413 16.96 22.02 -19.37
N ARG A 414 17.34 22.92 -18.47
CA ARG A 414 17.21 24.37 -18.62
C ARG A 414 18.50 25.08 -18.30
N ARG A 415 18.79 26.11 -19.10
CA ARG A 415 19.85 27.08 -18.84
C ARG A 415 19.29 28.49 -18.76
N GLY A 416 19.21 29.03 -17.53
CA GLY A 416 18.61 30.37 -17.31
C GLY A 416 17.12 30.43 -17.63
N ALA A 417 16.66 31.58 -18.07
CA ALA A 417 15.23 31.86 -18.30
C ALA A 417 14.73 31.45 -19.70
N HIS A 418 15.60 31.32 -20.67
CA HIS A 418 15.22 31.25 -22.08
C HIS A 418 15.81 30.07 -22.86
N GLY A 419 16.58 29.23 -22.25
CA GLY A 419 17.17 28.08 -22.94
C GLY A 419 16.70 26.78 -22.35
N THR A 420 16.05 25.94 -23.13
CA THR A 420 15.71 24.56 -22.76
C THR A 420 16.30 23.59 -23.76
N LYS A 421 16.68 22.43 -23.27
CA LYS A 421 17.21 21.33 -24.07
C LYS A 421 16.46 20.06 -23.70
N HIS A 422 15.98 19.37 -24.70
CA HIS A 422 15.29 18.08 -24.56
C HIS A 422 16.17 17.01 -25.19
N THR A 423 16.74 16.11 -24.39
CA THR A 423 17.65 15.07 -24.85
C THR A 423 16.99 13.71 -24.68
N LEU A 424 16.88 12.97 -25.77
CA LEU A 424 16.38 11.60 -25.78
C LEU A 424 17.53 10.62 -25.74
N HIS A 425 17.42 9.69 -24.83
CA HIS A 425 18.38 8.60 -24.64
C HIS A 425 17.70 7.25 -24.85
N LYS A 426 18.49 6.28 -25.31
CA LYS A 426 18.14 4.86 -25.32
C LYS A 426 18.75 4.20 -24.10
N LEU A 427 17.94 3.50 -23.34
CA LEU A 427 18.41 2.69 -22.23
C LEU A 427 18.60 1.26 -22.74
N ASN A 428 19.85 0.80 -22.80
CA ASN A 428 20.19 -0.56 -23.15
C ASN A 428 20.60 -1.30 -21.88
N HIS A 429 20.29 -2.56 -21.88
CA HIS A 429 20.64 -3.46 -20.78
C HIS A 429 21.08 -4.79 -21.40
N ASP A 430 22.36 -5.08 -21.28
CA ASP A 430 22.99 -6.30 -21.76
C ASP A 430 23.61 -7.06 -20.58
N ASP A 431 24.14 -8.25 -20.84
CA ASP A 431 24.83 -9.07 -19.83
C ASP A 431 26.04 -8.31 -19.22
N ASP A 432 26.64 -7.38 -19.99
CA ASP A 432 27.77 -6.54 -19.59
C ASP A 432 27.37 -5.36 -18.69
N GLY A 433 26.09 -5.03 -18.55
CA GLY A 433 25.62 -3.96 -17.68
C GLY A 433 24.57 -3.03 -18.29
N ILE A 434 24.46 -1.82 -17.71
CA ILE A 434 23.53 -0.77 -18.15
C ILE A 434 24.32 0.22 -19.01
N SER A 435 23.86 0.48 -20.24
CA SER A 435 24.38 1.55 -21.09
C SER A 435 23.27 2.54 -21.47
N ILE A 436 23.67 3.79 -21.68
CA ILE A 436 22.75 4.87 -22.01
C ILE A 436 23.32 5.61 -23.22
N ASP A 437 22.65 5.46 -24.35
CA ASP A 437 23.05 6.08 -25.59
C ASP A 437 22.21 7.29 -25.91
N LYS A 438 22.84 8.42 -26.18
CA LYS A 438 22.12 9.61 -26.65
C LYS A 438 21.64 9.39 -28.09
N LEU A 439 20.34 9.48 -28.31
CA LEU A 439 19.75 9.40 -29.64
C LEU A 439 19.80 10.75 -30.35
N TRP A 440 19.26 11.77 -29.71
CA TRP A 440 19.22 13.14 -30.24
C TRP A 440 18.92 14.19 -29.14
N SER A 441 19.08 15.46 -29.48
CA SER A 441 18.67 16.55 -28.61
C SER A 441 18.05 17.70 -29.41
N ILE A 442 17.11 18.39 -28.77
CA ILE A 442 16.42 19.57 -29.30
C ILE A 442 16.74 20.75 -28.38
N ASP A 443 17.20 21.86 -28.97
CA ASP A 443 17.36 23.11 -28.26
C ASP A 443 16.18 24.03 -28.59
N ASP A 444 15.47 24.51 -27.57
CA ASP A 444 14.35 25.46 -27.71
C ASP A 444 14.64 26.74 -26.93
N GLN A 445 14.42 27.87 -27.60
CA GLN A 445 14.61 29.20 -27.01
C GLN A 445 13.29 29.81 -26.51
N GLN A 446 12.16 29.11 -26.63
CA GLN A 446 10.88 29.63 -26.16
C GLN A 446 10.80 29.59 -24.64
N PRO A 447 10.20 30.63 -24.01
CA PRO A 447 10.01 30.63 -22.56
C PRO A 447 9.10 29.48 -22.15
N GLN A 448 9.58 28.68 -21.20
CA GLN A 448 8.80 27.58 -20.62
C GLN A 448 8.52 27.84 -19.14
N PRO A 449 7.36 27.43 -18.61
CA PRO A 449 7.07 27.52 -17.18
C PRO A 449 8.11 26.80 -16.34
N LEU A 450 8.33 27.26 -15.12
CA LEU A 450 9.26 26.62 -14.20
C LEU A 450 8.75 25.23 -13.81
N MET A 451 9.64 24.22 -13.95
CA MET A 451 9.35 22.82 -13.62
C MET A 451 8.13 22.28 -14.39
N ALA A 452 7.90 22.76 -15.62
CA ALA A 452 6.94 22.17 -16.53
C ALA A 452 7.36 20.73 -16.85
N ARG A 453 6.40 19.82 -16.94
CA ARG A 453 6.69 18.43 -17.28
C ARG A 453 6.55 18.20 -18.77
N THR A 454 7.44 17.39 -19.30
CA THR A 454 7.51 17.01 -20.70
C THR A 454 7.20 15.53 -20.85
N CYS A 455 6.80 15.13 -22.05
CA CYS A 455 6.62 13.71 -22.39
C CYS A 455 7.24 13.41 -23.74
N HIS A 456 7.45 12.13 -24.02
CA HIS A 456 7.77 11.66 -25.36
C HIS A 456 6.94 10.42 -25.67
N PHE A 457 6.67 10.19 -26.96
CA PHE A 457 5.78 9.12 -27.39
C PHE A 457 6.01 8.77 -28.86
N GLN A 458 5.52 7.60 -29.24
CA GLN A 458 5.49 7.18 -30.63
C GLN A 458 4.33 7.88 -31.35
N TRP A 459 4.60 8.59 -32.42
CA TRP A 459 3.61 9.20 -33.31
C TRP A 459 3.83 8.75 -34.75
N GLY A 460 3.06 7.75 -35.18
CA GLY A 460 3.37 6.98 -36.38
C GLY A 460 4.62 6.14 -36.20
N GLU A 461 5.58 6.29 -37.09
CA GLU A 461 6.89 5.58 -37.00
C GLU A 461 7.95 6.38 -36.23
N GLU A 462 7.68 7.60 -35.82
CA GLU A 462 8.66 8.50 -35.22
C GLU A 462 8.45 8.69 -33.72
N LEU A 463 9.56 8.82 -33.00
CA LEU A 463 9.56 9.27 -31.61
C LEU A 463 9.52 10.79 -31.60
N VAL A 464 8.53 11.35 -30.93
CA VAL A 464 8.35 12.79 -30.77
C VAL A 464 8.35 13.20 -29.32
N THR A 465 8.71 14.45 -29.07
CA THR A 465 8.69 15.09 -27.75
C THR A 465 7.55 16.09 -27.68
N GLY A 466 6.75 16.03 -26.62
CA GLY A 466 5.72 17.01 -26.28
C GLY A 466 6.17 17.86 -25.09
N PHE A 467 6.16 19.17 -25.23
CA PHE A 467 6.50 20.09 -24.13
C PHE A 467 5.68 21.36 -24.17
N GLY A 468 5.42 21.92 -22.98
CA GLY A 468 4.66 23.13 -22.81
C GLY A 468 5.49 24.39 -22.85
N THR A 469 4.96 25.44 -23.49
CA THR A 469 5.50 26.79 -23.46
C THR A 469 4.54 27.73 -22.72
N SER A 470 4.82 29.03 -22.74
CA SER A 470 3.94 30.05 -22.13
C SER A 470 2.56 30.17 -22.80
N ASN A 471 2.42 29.73 -24.05
CA ASN A 471 1.19 29.90 -24.84
C ASN A 471 0.88 28.74 -25.79
N SER A 472 1.61 27.62 -25.71
CA SER A 472 1.37 26.48 -26.60
C SER A 472 1.94 25.17 -26.08
N VAL A 473 1.48 24.05 -26.65
CA VAL A 473 2.16 22.76 -26.60
C VAL A 473 2.89 22.57 -27.93
N VAL A 474 4.16 22.27 -27.85
CA VAL A 474 5.02 21.97 -28.99
C VAL A 474 5.20 20.47 -29.11
N VAL A 475 4.91 19.92 -30.28
CA VAL A 475 5.26 18.55 -30.66
C VAL A 475 6.43 18.60 -31.63
N HIS A 476 7.53 17.96 -31.28
CA HIS A 476 8.79 18.07 -31.99
C HIS A 476 9.41 16.69 -32.22
N ASP A 477 9.85 16.37 -33.43
CA ASP A 477 10.72 15.23 -33.71
C ASP A 477 12.20 15.61 -33.62
N HIS A 478 13.11 14.73 -33.95
CA HIS A 478 14.54 14.99 -33.90
C HIS A 478 15.03 16.03 -34.92
N LEU A 479 14.24 16.35 -35.95
CA LEU A 479 14.62 17.24 -37.05
C LEU A 479 13.89 18.59 -37.01
N ARG A 480 12.60 18.57 -36.64
CA ARG A 480 11.76 19.76 -36.77
C ARG A 480 10.58 19.78 -35.80
N LYS A 481 10.07 20.98 -35.61
CA LYS A 481 8.77 21.17 -34.98
C LYS A 481 7.68 20.64 -35.88
N ARG A 482 6.95 19.65 -35.40
CA ARG A 482 5.85 19.01 -36.15
C ARG A 482 4.57 19.78 -36.04
N GLN A 483 4.27 20.20 -34.80
CA GLN A 483 3.01 20.89 -34.52
C GLN A 483 3.14 21.87 -33.37
N ASN A 484 2.34 22.92 -33.41
CA ASN A 484 2.19 23.90 -32.33
C ASN A 484 0.70 24.02 -32.01
N LEU A 485 0.32 23.59 -30.81
CA LEU A 485 -1.05 23.58 -30.33
C LEU A 485 -1.23 24.78 -29.41
N GLU A 486 -2.06 25.72 -29.79
CA GLU A 486 -2.27 26.98 -29.03
C GLU A 486 -2.92 26.72 -27.67
N SER A 487 -2.45 27.43 -26.67
CA SER A 487 -2.98 27.44 -25.30
C SER A 487 -3.12 28.86 -24.79
N ASP A 488 -4.23 29.16 -24.11
CA ASP A 488 -4.52 30.49 -23.58
C ASP A 488 -3.71 30.81 -22.31
N LYS A 489 -3.11 29.81 -21.70
CA LYS A 489 -2.33 29.90 -20.45
C LYS A 489 -1.04 29.08 -20.55
N PRO A 490 -0.03 29.37 -19.72
CA PRO A 490 1.18 28.57 -19.66
C PRO A 490 0.89 27.11 -19.38
N VAL A 491 1.51 26.21 -20.16
CA VAL A 491 1.31 24.77 -20.03
C VAL A 491 2.31 24.21 -19.01
N LEU A 492 1.80 23.60 -17.97
CA LEU A 492 2.57 23.14 -16.80
C LEU A 492 2.94 21.65 -16.86
N ASP A 493 2.09 20.85 -17.48
CA ASP A 493 2.31 19.39 -17.60
C ASP A 493 1.72 18.89 -18.93
N VAL A 494 2.48 18.06 -19.62
CA VAL A 494 2.06 17.42 -20.86
C VAL A 494 2.19 15.91 -20.69
N LYS A 495 1.11 15.19 -20.99
CA LYS A 495 1.04 13.74 -20.93
C LYS A 495 0.38 13.17 -22.15
N VAL A 496 0.80 11.97 -22.52
CA VAL A 496 0.17 11.20 -23.57
C VAL A 496 -0.49 9.95 -22.99
N GLY A 497 -1.60 9.55 -23.58
CA GLY A 497 -2.31 8.32 -23.25
C GLY A 497 -3.11 7.85 -24.46
N CYS A 498 -3.68 6.65 -24.38
CA CYS A 498 -4.52 6.08 -25.44
C CYS A 498 -5.93 5.84 -24.90
N ILE A 499 -6.94 6.25 -25.66
CA ILE A 499 -8.35 5.88 -25.42
C ILE A 499 -8.77 4.98 -26.59
N GLY A 500 -9.00 3.71 -26.29
CA GLY A 500 -9.19 2.72 -27.36
C GLY A 500 -7.94 2.64 -28.24
N HIS A 501 -8.05 3.07 -29.49
CA HIS A 501 -6.95 3.11 -30.47
C HIS A 501 -6.46 4.54 -30.75
N GLU A 502 -7.06 5.56 -30.16
CA GLU A 502 -6.72 6.96 -30.39
C GLU A 502 -5.65 7.43 -29.39
N THR A 503 -4.60 8.07 -29.90
CA THR A 503 -3.60 8.73 -29.06
C THR A 503 -4.15 10.09 -28.61
N ILE A 504 -4.19 10.31 -27.31
CA ILE A 504 -4.63 11.56 -26.70
C ILE A 504 -3.44 12.28 -26.07
N LEU A 505 -3.25 13.52 -26.47
CA LEU A 505 -2.29 14.41 -25.85
C LEU A 505 -3.04 15.32 -24.88
N ALA A 506 -2.66 15.31 -23.62
CA ALA A 506 -3.24 16.13 -22.56
C ALA A 506 -2.26 17.22 -22.13
N ALA A 507 -2.72 18.44 -22.13
CA ALA A 507 -1.95 19.61 -21.70
C ALA A 507 -2.65 20.30 -20.53
N LEU A 508 -1.99 20.34 -19.38
CA LEU A 508 -2.50 20.98 -18.18
C LEU A 508 -1.98 22.40 -18.05
N THR A 509 -2.88 23.33 -17.83
CA THR A 509 -2.61 24.71 -17.41
C THR A 509 -3.08 24.92 -15.97
N GLU A 510 -2.82 26.06 -15.38
CA GLU A 510 -3.39 26.41 -14.07
C GLU A 510 -4.92 26.41 -14.06
N ALA A 511 -5.53 26.78 -15.19
CA ALA A 511 -6.97 26.98 -15.30
C ALA A 511 -7.76 25.75 -15.81
N GLY A 512 -7.09 24.77 -16.41
CA GLY A 512 -7.80 23.64 -16.99
C GLY A 512 -6.94 22.65 -17.75
N LEU A 513 -7.59 21.57 -18.17
CA LEU A 513 -7.01 20.49 -18.95
C LEU A 513 -7.49 20.58 -20.40
N GLN A 514 -6.57 20.70 -21.33
CA GLN A 514 -6.80 20.66 -22.76
C GLN A 514 -6.49 19.28 -23.29
N LEU A 515 -7.38 18.71 -24.09
CA LEU A 515 -7.23 17.40 -24.70
C LEU A 515 -7.21 17.53 -26.22
N PHE A 516 -6.22 16.87 -26.83
CA PHE A 516 -6.00 16.85 -28.29
C PHE A 516 -5.96 15.39 -28.75
N LYS A 517 -6.56 15.12 -29.92
CA LYS A 517 -6.56 13.81 -30.58
C LYS A 517 -6.22 13.91 -32.07
#